data_694c661fae3cab6f549217c0b268094b
#
_entry.id   694c661fae3cab6f549217c0b268094b
#
_cell.length_a   1.000
_cell.length_b   1.000
_cell.length_c   1.000
_cell.angle_alpha   90.00
_cell.angle_beta   90.00
_cell.angle_gamma   90.00
#
_symmetry.space_group_name_H-M   'P 1'
#
loop_
_entity.id
_entity.type
_entity.pdbx_description
1 polymer ?
#
loop_
_entity_poly.entity_id
_entity_poly.type
_entity_poly.pdbx_seq_one_letter_code
_entity_poly.pdbx_strand_id
1 'polypeptide(L)'
;IVYHIETVHLNPLQLILVGTTLEVACFIFEIPTGIVADVYSRKLSIVIGVVLTGVGFILEGSISSFVFVLVAQIVWGLGSTFISGSVEAWIAEEEKDKDLDKIYIKGAQAGQIGSVIGIVLSTVIANLSVRLPIIVSGVLFIILALFLWLYMPENNFKSSAPEDLNTFKKM
;
A
#
# COMPACT_ATOMS: atom_id res chain seq x y z
N ILE A 1 -16.19 1.98 -6.08
CA ILE A 1 -17.13 2.74 -6.94
C ILE A 1 -18.52 2.75 -6.32
N VAL A 2 -19.13 1.60 -5.97
CA VAL A 2 -20.50 1.54 -5.38
C VAL A 2 -20.59 2.45 -4.15
N TYR A 3 -19.65 2.35 -3.20
CA TYR A 3 -19.59 3.24 -2.04
C TYR A 3 -19.55 4.72 -2.40
N HIS A 4 -18.75 5.10 -3.38
CA HIS A 4 -18.61 6.49 -3.82
C HIS A 4 -19.92 7.06 -4.41
N ILE A 5 -20.67 6.22 -5.13
CA ILE A 5 -21.93 6.64 -5.76
C ILE A 5 -23.09 6.62 -4.76
N GLU A 6 -23.26 5.52 -4.03
CA GLU A 6 -24.44 5.31 -3.18
C GLU A 6 -24.35 5.98 -1.81
N THR A 7 -23.11 6.11 -1.27
CA THR A 7 -22.92 6.61 0.10
C THR A 7 -22.37 8.03 0.13
N VAL A 8 -21.40 8.35 -0.73
CA VAL A 8 -20.78 9.69 -0.79
C VAL A 8 -21.47 10.59 -1.81
N HIS A 9 -22.27 10.02 -2.72
CA HIS A 9 -23.01 10.71 -3.80
C HIS A 9 -22.10 11.51 -4.74
N LEU A 10 -20.95 10.94 -5.12
CA LEU A 10 -20.01 11.58 -6.02
C LEU A 10 -20.55 11.62 -7.46
N ASN A 11 -20.39 12.77 -8.09
CA ASN A 11 -20.67 12.93 -9.52
C ASN A 11 -19.52 12.36 -10.39
N PRO A 12 -19.70 12.16 -11.71
CA PRO A 12 -18.67 11.56 -12.58
C PRO A 12 -17.33 12.30 -12.56
N LEU A 13 -17.34 13.64 -12.48
CA LEU A 13 -16.10 14.41 -12.40
C LEU A 13 -15.34 14.13 -11.08
N GLN A 14 -16.07 14.07 -9.97
CA GLN A 14 -15.48 13.75 -8.67
C GLN A 14 -14.89 12.34 -8.64
N LEU A 15 -15.51 11.36 -9.29
CA LEU A 15 -14.97 10.00 -9.43
C LEU A 15 -13.64 10.00 -10.19
N ILE A 16 -13.53 10.77 -11.26
CA ILE A 16 -12.28 10.94 -12.00
C ILE A 16 -11.22 11.59 -11.09
N LEU A 17 -11.58 12.64 -10.36
CA LEU A 17 -10.65 13.31 -9.43
C LEU A 17 -10.15 12.39 -8.31
N VAL A 18 -10.98 11.48 -7.80
CA VAL A 18 -10.56 10.47 -6.81
C VAL A 18 -9.42 9.61 -7.37
N GLY A 19 -9.58 9.03 -8.55
CA GLY A 19 -8.52 8.24 -9.19
C GLY A 19 -7.28 9.08 -9.53
N THR A 20 -7.49 10.28 -10.09
CA THR A 20 -6.39 11.20 -10.43
C THR A 20 -5.58 11.59 -9.19
N THR A 21 -6.25 11.83 -8.06
CA THR A 21 -5.58 12.18 -6.79
C THR A 21 -4.66 11.06 -6.32
N LEU A 22 -5.10 9.81 -6.41
CA LEU A 22 -4.28 8.63 -6.09
C LEU A 22 -3.02 8.58 -6.96
N GLU A 23 -3.18 8.68 -8.29
CA GLU A 23 -2.06 8.60 -9.24
C GLU A 23 -1.07 9.75 -9.05
N VAL A 24 -1.56 10.97 -8.84
CA VAL A 24 -0.72 12.15 -8.56
C VAL A 24 0.04 11.97 -7.24
N ALA A 25 -0.61 11.45 -6.21
CA ALA A 25 0.06 11.15 -4.94
C ALA A 25 1.17 10.11 -5.14
N CYS A 26 0.90 9.01 -5.84
CA CYS A 26 1.91 8.01 -6.18
C CYS A 26 3.09 8.64 -6.93
N PHE A 27 2.83 9.42 -7.98
CA PHE A 27 3.87 10.08 -8.77
C PHE A 27 4.76 11.01 -7.94
N ILE A 28 4.17 11.80 -7.04
CA ILE A 28 4.92 12.75 -6.20
C ILE A 28 5.78 12.03 -5.16
N PHE A 29 5.24 10.99 -4.54
CA PHE A 29 5.89 10.34 -3.38
C PHE A 29 6.80 9.18 -3.75
N GLU A 30 6.78 8.66 -4.98
CA GLU A 30 7.55 7.48 -5.37
C GLU A 30 9.06 7.65 -5.15
N ILE A 31 9.64 8.78 -5.59
CA ILE A 31 11.08 9.03 -5.40
C ILE A 31 11.45 9.20 -3.91
N PRO A 32 10.78 10.05 -3.10
CA PRO A 32 11.10 10.19 -1.69
C PRO A 32 10.98 8.90 -0.88
N THR A 33 9.94 8.10 -1.14
CA THR A 33 9.72 6.84 -0.40
C THR A 33 10.71 5.75 -0.82
N GLY A 34 11.09 5.68 -2.09
CA GLY A 34 12.13 4.79 -2.58
C GLY A 34 13.48 5.05 -1.89
N ILE A 35 13.86 6.32 -1.72
CA ILE A 35 15.08 6.68 -0.99
C ILE A 35 15.02 6.20 0.47
N VAL A 36 13.87 6.33 1.13
CA VAL A 36 13.69 5.83 2.50
C VAL A 36 13.91 4.31 2.56
N ALA A 37 13.33 3.57 1.63
CA ALA A 37 13.48 2.12 1.55
C ALA A 37 14.94 1.69 1.34
N ASP A 38 15.67 2.38 0.45
CA ASP A 38 17.05 2.06 0.07
C ASP A 38 18.07 2.42 1.15
N VAL A 39 17.82 3.50 1.90
CA VAL A 39 18.77 4.06 2.87
C VAL A 39 18.54 3.51 4.28
N TYR A 40 17.27 3.36 4.69
CA TYR A 40 16.96 3.04 6.09
C TYR A 40 16.60 1.56 6.30
N SER A 41 15.58 1.03 5.63
CA SER A 41 15.12 -0.33 5.84
C SER A 41 13.99 -0.69 4.87
N ARG A 42 14.10 -1.83 4.18
CA ARG A 42 13.04 -2.38 3.34
C ARG A 42 11.81 -2.76 4.17
N LYS A 43 12.05 -3.48 5.27
CA LYS A 43 11.00 -3.88 6.21
C LYS A 43 10.24 -2.68 6.75
N LEU A 44 10.95 -1.65 7.22
CA LEU A 44 10.32 -0.45 7.77
C LEU A 44 9.45 0.24 6.71
N SER A 45 9.95 0.38 5.48
CA SER A 45 9.23 0.94 4.36
C SER A 45 7.93 0.18 4.11
N ILE A 46 7.99 -1.15 3.97
CA ILE A 46 6.83 -2.01 3.74
C ILE A 46 5.80 -1.86 4.88
N VAL A 47 6.24 -1.90 6.13
CA VAL A 47 5.35 -1.76 7.30
C VAL A 47 4.66 -0.41 7.33
N ILE A 48 5.40 0.68 7.10
CA ILE A 48 4.82 2.04 7.00
C ILE A 48 3.78 2.09 5.88
N GLY A 49 4.12 1.56 4.71
CA GLY A 49 3.22 1.53 3.56
C GLY A 49 1.93 0.77 3.83
N VAL A 50 2.02 -0.39 4.48
CA VAL A 50 0.84 -1.22 4.86
C VAL A 50 -0.01 -0.49 5.91
N VAL A 51 0.59 0.18 6.90
CA VAL A 51 -0.13 1.01 7.89
C VAL A 51 -0.87 2.15 7.21
N LEU A 52 -0.19 2.91 6.34
CA LEU A 52 -0.80 4.04 5.63
C LEU A 52 -1.96 3.59 4.74
N THR A 53 -1.81 2.47 4.03
CA THR A 53 -2.90 1.86 3.25
C THR A 53 -4.10 1.53 4.13
N GLY A 54 -3.86 0.90 5.29
CA GLY A 54 -4.92 0.58 6.26
C GLY A 54 -5.62 1.83 6.80
N VAL A 55 -4.85 2.86 7.17
CA VAL A 55 -5.39 4.15 7.62
C VAL A 55 -6.20 4.83 6.52
N GLY A 56 -5.71 4.82 5.26
CA GLY A 56 -6.44 5.35 4.11
C GLY A 56 -7.83 4.71 3.95
N PHE A 57 -7.91 3.39 4.00
CA PHE A 57 -9.19 2.68 3.91
C PHE A 57 -10.12 2.95 5.11
N ILE A 58 -9.59 3.03 6.34
CA ILE A 58 -10.41 3.38 7.50
C ILE A 58 -10.97 4.80 7.37
N LEU A 59 -10.16 5.76 6.95
CA LEU A 59 -10.59 7.14 6.72
C LEU A 59 -11.68 7.20 5.65
N GLU A 60 -11.48 6.52 4.52
CA GLU A 60 -12.43 6.50 3.41
C GLU A 60 -13.78 5.92 3.83
N GLY A 61 -13.78 4.78 4.53
CA GLY A 61 -15.01 4.12 4.97
C GLY A 61 -15.73 4.82 6.13
N SER A 62 -15.00 5.59 6.96
CA SER A 62 -15.57 6.22 8.16
C SER A 62 -16.31 7.52 7.87
N ILE A 63 -15.82 8.34 6.93
CA ILE A 63 -16.34 9.68 6.68
C ILE A 63 -16.81 9.83 5.23
N SER A 64 -18.12 9.95 5.04
CA SER A 64 -18.76 10.08 3.72
C SER A 64 -18.70 11.51 3.21
N SER A 65 -17.51 11.97 2.84
CA SER A 65 -17.32 13.31 2.28
C SER A 65 -16.29 13.23 1.15
N PHE A 66 -16.54 13.94 0.06
CA PHE A 66 -15.63 14.01 -1.08
C PHE A 66 -14.19 14.40 -0.68
N VAL A 67 -14.06 15.41 0.19
CA VAL A 67 -12.75 15.89 0.66
C VAL A 67 -12.02 14.78 1.44
N PHE A 68 -12.72 14.05 2.30
CA PHE A 68 -12.11 12.95 3.06
C PHE A 68 -11.75 11.77 2.16
N VAL A 69 -12.53 11.49 1.11
CA VAL A 69 -12.14 10.51 0.10
C VAL A 69 -10.85 10.93 -0.59
N LEU A 70 -10.70 12.21 -0.99
CA LEU A 70 -9.43 12.69 -1.58
C LEU A 70 -8.24 12.56 -0.62
N VAL A 71 -8.42 12.92 0.67
CA VAL A 71 -7.38 12.74 1.69
C VAL A 71 -7.02 11.26 1.85
N ALA A 72 -8.01 10.37 1.87
CA ALA A 72 -7.78 8.94 1.92
C ALA A 72 -6.98 8.43 0.72
N GLN A 73 -7.25 8.93 -0.50
CA GLN A 73 -6.47 8.59 -1.70
C GLN A 73 -5.02 9.05 -1.60
N ILE A 74 -4.75 10.24 -1.03
CA ILE A 74 -3.38 10.72 -0.82
C ILE A 74 -2.65 9.80 0.18
N VAL A 75 -3.28 9.46 1.30
CA VAL A 75 -2.71 8.57 2.31
C VAL A 75 -2.46 7.18 1.74
N TRP A 76 -3.40 6.63 0.98
CA TRP A 76 -3.24 5.34 0.31
C TRP A 76 -2.14 5.39 -0.77
N GLY A 77 -2.10 6.43 -1.61
CA GLY A 77 -1.05 6.63 -2.60
C GLY A 77 0.33 6.68 -1.98
N LEU A 78 0.49 7.44 -0.89
CA LEU A 78 1.73 7.46 -0.12
C LEU A 78 2.08 6.07 0.43
N GLY A 79 1.10 5.34 0.97
CA GLY A 79 1.30 3.97 1.44
C GLY A 79 1.76 3.02 0.35
N SER A 80 1.15 3.10 -0.84
CA SER A 80 1.49 2.25 -1.98
C SER A 80 2.91 2.50 -2.50
N THR A 81 3.39 3.76 -2.49
CA THR A 81 4.76 4.09 -2.90
C THR A 81 5.81 3.57 -1.92
N PHE A 82 5.51 3.48 -0.62
CA PHE A 82 6.39 2.83 0.35
C PHE A 82 6.51 1.32 0.14
N ILE A 83 5.47 0.66 -0.38
CA ILE A 83 5.47 -0.78 -0.67
C ILE A 83 6.14 -1.05 -2.02
N SER A 84 5.88 -0.19 -3.02
CA SER A 84 6.36 -0.33 -4.40
C SER A 84 7.88 -0.48 -4.45
N GLY A 85 8.35 -1.53 -5.11
CA GLY A 85 9.77 -1.86 -5.21
C GLY A 85 10.41 -2.38 -3.92
N SER A 86 9.89 -2.03 -2.74
CA SER A 86 10.47 -2.46 -1.46
C SER A 86 10.29 -3.96 -1.20
N VAL A 87 9.15 -4.52 -1.61
CA VAL A 87 8.85 -5.96 -1.44
C VAL A 87 9.76 -6.80 -2.34
N GLU A 88 9.89 -6.44 -3.61
CA GLU A 88 10.74 -7.12 -4.57
C GLU A 88 12.21 -7.08 -4.15
N ALA A 89 12.67 -5.90 -3.73
CA ALA A 89 14.04 -5.73 -3.26
C ALA A 89 14.30 -6.54 -1.98
N TRP A 90 13.36 -6.53 -1.02
CA TRP A 90 13.47 -7.33 0.20
C TRP A 90 13.54 -8.83 -0.10
N ILE A 91 12.67 -9.35 -1.00
CA ILE A 91 12.71 -10.76 -1.41
C ILE A 91 14.07 -11.09 -2.04
N ALA A 92 14.57 -10.24 -2.93
CA ALA A 92 15.84 -10.45 -3.61
C ALA A 92 17.05 -10.42 -2.64
N GLU A 93 16.99 -9.60 -1.60
CA GLU A 93 18.04 -9.50 -0.58
C GLU A 93 18.02 -10.68 0.39
N GLU A 94 16.84 -11.13 0.84
CA GLU A 94 16.73 -12.21 1.84
C GLU A 94 16.88 -13.61 1.22
N GLU A 95 16.51 -13.81 -0.05
CA GLU A 95 16.40 -15.11 -0.70
C GLU A 95 17.43 -15.33 -1.83
N LYS A 96 18.67 -14.80 -1.65
CA LYS A 96 19.72 -14.77 -2.68
C LYS A 96 20.06 -16.12 -3.34
N ASP A 97 19.90 -17.22 -2.60
CA ASP A 97 20.28 -18.56 -3.05
C ASP A 97 19.07 -19.36 -3.57
N LYS A 98 17.88 -18.77 -3.66
CA LYS A 98 16.66 -19.43 -4.10
C LYS A 98 16.25 -19.00 -5.50
N ASP A 99 15.40 -19.83 -6.11
CA ASP A 99 14.75 -19.56 -7.38
C ASP A 99 13.66 -18.45 -7.16
N LEU A 100 14.04 -17.21 -7.39
CA LEU A 100 13.16 -16.04 -7.20
C LEU A 100 11.90 -16.13 -8.03
N ASP A 101 11.97 -16.69 -9.25
CA ASP A 101 10.80 -16.84 -10.12
C ASP A 101 9.73 -17.70 -9.44
N LYS A 102 10.12 -18.78 -8.78
CA LYS A 102 9.18 -19.62 -8.03
C LYS A 102 8.55 -18.90 -6.84
N ILE A 103 9.30 -18.04 -6.18
CA ILE A 103 8.80 -17.25 -5.04
C ILE A 103 7.75 -16.26 -5.55
N TYR A 104 8.06 -15.52 -6.61
CA TYR A 104 7.12 -14.56 -7.21
C TYR A 104 5.86 -15.25 -7.76
N ILE A 105 6.00 -16.41 -8.42
CA ILE A 105 4.85 -17.19 -8.91
C ILE A 105 3.96 -17.64 -7.75
N LYS A 106 4.52 -18.16 -6.66
CA LYS A 106 3.73 -18.55 -5.48
C LYS A 106 3.07 -17.37 -4.80
N GLY A 107 3.77 -16.23 -4.70
CA GLY A 107 3.21 -14.99 -4.20
C GLY A 107 2.01 -14.51 -5.03
N ALA A 108 2.15 -14.51 -6.36
CA ALA A 108 1.08 -14.16 -7.27
C ALA A 108 -0.12 -15.11 -7.15
N GLN A 109 0.11 -16.43 -7.06
CA GLN A 109 -0.95 -17.43 -6.85
C GLN A 109 -1.69 -17.21 -5.53
N ALA A 110 -0.96 -16.96 -4.44
CA ALA A 110 -1.56 -16.66 -3.14
C ALA A 110 -2.40 -15.36 -3.21
N GLY A 111 -1.89 -14.34 -3.90
CA GLY A 111 -2.61 -13.09 -4.14
C GLY A 111 -3.91 -13.30 -4.92
N GLN A 112 -3.90 -14.13 -5.97
CA GLN A 112 -5.12 -14.45 -6.74
C GLN A 112 -6.16 -15.19 -5.88
N ILE A 113 -5.73 -16.18 -5.10
CA ILE A 113 -6.63 -16.90 -4.18
C ILE A 113 -7.21 -15.92 -3.15
N GLY A 114 -6.37 -15.07 -2.55
CA GLY A 114 -6.80 -14.04 -1.61
C GLY A 114 -7.80 -13.06 -2.23
N SER A 115 -7.60 -12.66 -3.48
CA SER A 115 -8.51 -11.77 -4.22
C SER A 115 -9.90 -12.41 -4.41
N VAL A 116 -9.96 -13.67 -4.82
CA VAL A 116 -11.24 -14.39 -4.98
C VAL A 116 -11.99 -14.49 -3.64
N ILE A 117 -11.29 -14.89 -2.58
CA ILE A 117 -11.88 -14.97 -1.23
C ILE A 117 -12.34 -13.57 -0.77
N GLY A 118 -11.53 -12.55 -1.00
CA GLY A 118 -11.83 -11.16 -0.64
C GLY A 118 -13.07 -10.63 -1.35
N ILE A 119 -13.25 -10.91 -2.64
CA ILE A 119 -14.45 -10.51 -3.40
C ILE A 119 -15.71 -11.15 -2.79
N VAL A 120 -15.68 -12.45 -2.51
CA VAL A 120 -16.84 -13.15 -1.90
C VAL A 120 -17.16 -12.58 -0.52
N LEU A 121 -16.17 -12.45 0.35
CA LEU A 121 -16.36 -11.92 1.70
C LEU A 121 -16.84 -10.47 1.69
N SER A 122 -16.25 -9.62 0.84
CA SER A 122 -16.65 -8.22 0.74
C SER A 122 -18.10 -8.07 0.27
N THR A 123 -18.54 -8.93 -0.67
CA THR A 123 -19.92 -8.94 -1.16
C THR A 123 -20.91 -9.34 -0.04
N VAL A 124 -20.56 -10.35 0.76
CA VAL A 124 -21.39 -10.77 1.89
C VAL A 124 -21.48 -9.66 2.95
N ILE A 125 -20.35 -9.05 3.30
CA ILE A 125 -20.30 -7.96 4.30
C ILE A 125 -21.03 -6.70 3.78
N ALA A 126 -20.95 -6.41 2.49
CA ALA A 126 -21.62 -5.26 1.87
C ALA A 126 -23.16 -5.32 1.98
N ASN A 127 -23.76 -6.51 2.11
CA ASN A 127 -25.20 -6.63 2.38
C ASN A 127 -25.63 -6.00 3.71
N LEU A 128 -24.72 -5.85 4.68
CA LEU A 128 -24.98 -5.15 5.93
C LEU A 128 -24.77 -3.64 5.79
N SER A 129 -23.70 -3.25 5.15
CA SER A 129 -23.38 -1.85 4.80
C SER A 129 -22.24 -1.81 3.80
N VAL A 130 -22.35 -0.98 2.76
CA VAL A 130 -21.35 -0.79 1.71
C VAL A 130 -20.02 -0.22 2.28
N ARG A 131 -20.06 0.42 3.45
CA ARG A 131 -18.87 0.93 4.16
C ARG A 131 -18.05 -0.13 4.85
N LEU A 132 -18.71 -1.17 5.37
CA LEU A 132 -18.07 -2.18 6.20
C LEU A 132 -16.92 -2.90 5.51
N PRO A 133 -17.01 -3.34 4.25
CA PRO A 133 -15.87 -3.97 3.57
C PRO A 133 -14.62 -3.09 3.55
N ILE A 134 -14.78 -1.78 3.36
CA ILE A 134 -13.67 -0.83 3.28
C ILE A 134 -12.99 -0.70 4.65
N ILE A 135 -13.79 -0.51 5.73
CA ILE A 135 -13.26 -0.39 7.09
C ILE A 135 -12.61 -1.71 7.53
N VAL A 136 -13.24 -2.85 7.27
CA VAL A 136 -12.68 -4.18 7.60
C VAL A 136 -11.36 -4.40 6.88
N SER A 137 -11.27 -4.05 5.58
CA SER A 137 -10.00 -4.12 4.84
C SER A 137 -8.92 -3.26 5.49
N GLY A 138 -9.25 -2.03 5.89
CA GLY A 138 -8.30 -1.16 6.60
C GLY A 138 -7.79 -1.76 7.91
N VAL A 139 -8.69 -2.35 8.72
CA VAL A 139 -8.31 -3.04 9.96
C VAL A 139 -7.41 -4.25 9.67
N LEU A 140 -7.73 -5.04 8.64
CA LEU A 140 -6.89 -6.18 8.24
C LEU A 140 -5.49 -5.74 7.78
N PHE A 141 -5.36 -4.61 7.09
CA PHE A 141 -4.05 -4.04 6.76
C PHE A 141 -3.26 -3.64 8.02
N ILE A 142 -3.90 -3.06 9.03
CA ILE A 142 -3.22 -2.74 10.30
C ILE A 142 -2.75 -4.01 11.02
N ILE A 143 -3.59 -5.07 11.05
CA ILE A 143 -3.20 -6.37 11.61
C ILE A 143 -2.04 -6.97 10.82
N LEU A 144 -2.07 -6.89 9.49
CA LEU A 144 -0.98 -7.34 8.62
C LEU A 144 0.31 -6.56 8.90
N ALA A 145 0.24 -5.25 9.08
CA ALA A 145 1.40 -4.43 9.41
C ALA A 145 2.04 -4.86 10.73
N LEU A 146 1.22 -5.13 11.76
CA LEU A 146 1.72 -5.64 13.04
C LEU A 146 2.37 -7.02 12.87
N PHE A 147 1.76 -7.91 12.09
CA PHE A 147 2.33 -9.21 11.78
C PHE A 147 3.69 -9.08 11.07
N LEU A 148 3.78 -8.24 10.04
CA LEU A 148 5.03 -7.99 9.32
C LEU A 148 6.09 -7.38 10.25
N TRP A 149 5.71 -6.43 11.09
CA TRP A 149 6.63 -5.85 12.07
C TRP A 149 7.26 -6.90 12.99
N LEU A 150 6.46 -7.86 13.48
CA LEU A 150 6.92 -8.88 14.42
C LEU A 150 7.70 -10.02 13.77
N TYR A 151 7.29 -10.46 12.57
CA TYR A 151 7.77 -11.71 11.98
C TYR A 151 8.63 -11.55 10.72
N MET A 152 8.59 -10.41 10.05
CA MET A 152 9.37 -10.19 8.83
C MET A 152 10.86 -10.06 9.16
N PRO A 153 11.74 -10.94 8.65
CA PRO A 153 13.19 -10.81 8.85
C PRO A 153 13.77 -9.69 8.00
N GLU A 154 14.89 -9.12 8.44
CA GLU A 154 15.72 -8.20 7.67
C GLU A 154 17.18 -8.42 8.04
N ASN A 155 17.72 -9.58 7.64
CA ASN A 155 19.07 -10.00 8.01
C ASN A 155 20.12 -9.61 6.97
N ASN A 156 19.71 -9.45 5.71
CA ASN A 156 20.61 -9.25 4.58
C ASN A 156 20.53 -7.82 4.00
N PHE A 157 19.82 -6.92 4.64
CA PHE A 157 19.71 -5.52 4.20
C PHE A 157 21.09 -4.86 4.14
N LYS A 158 21.39 -4.24 3.02
CA LYS A 158 22.57 -3.40 2.82
C LYS A 158 22.09 -2.01 2.44
N SER A 159 22.24 -1.07 3.36
CA SER A 159 21.96 0.34 3.06
C SER A 159 22.78 0.78 1.86
N SER A 160 22.12 1.36 0.87
CA SER A 160 22.78 2.11 -0.19
C SER A 160 23.26 3.42 0.43
N ALA A 161 24.39 3.37 1.17
CA ALA A 161 24.92 4.51 1.87
C ALA A 161 25.29 5.64 0.90
N PRO A 162 25.14 6.90 1.31
CA PRO A 162 25.21 8.07 0.46
C PRO A 162 26.65 8.50 0.10
N GLU A 163 27.48 7.62 -0.44
CA GLU A 163 28.64 8.11 -1.19
C GLU A 163 28.22 8.96 -2.39
N ASP A 164 27.03 8.68 -2.96
CA ASP A 164 26.48 9.42 -4.09
C ASP A 164 25.80 10.76 -3.72
N LEU A 165 25.31 10.94 -2.50
CA LEU A 165 24.75 12.24 -2.07
C LEU A 165 25.82 13.36 -2.00
N ASN A 166 27.09 13.01 -1.80
CA ASN A 166 28.18 13.99 -1.90
C ASN A 166 28.49 14.39 -3.34
N THR A 167 28.14 13.57 -4.32
CA THR A 167 28.33 13.86 -5.74
C THR A 167 27.33 14.90 -6.22
N PHE A 168 26.07 14.85 -5.78
CA PHE A 168 25.05 15.89 -6.08
C PHE A 168 25.33 17.23 -5.40
N LYS A 169 26.08 17.27 -4.30
CA LYS A 169 26.52 18.53 -3.67
C LYS A 169 27.76 19.16 -4.34
N LYS A 170 28.45 18.41 -5.22
CA LYS A 170 29.65 18.88 -5.94
C LYS A 170 29.37 19.28 -7.38
N MET A 171 28.16 19.13 -7.89
CA MET A 171 27.65 19.71 -9.13
C MET A 171 26.90 21.01 -8.88
#